data_ced86561aba247de5eb262bd6c054b47
#
_entry.id   ced86561aba247de5eb262bd6c054b47
#
_cell.length_a   1.000
_cell.length_b   1.000
_cell.length_c   1.000
_cell.angle_alpha   90.00
_cell.angle_beta   90.00
_cell.angle_gamma   90.00
#
_symmetry.space_group_name_H-M   'P 1'
#
loop_
_entity.id
_entity.type
_entity.pdbx_description
1 polymer ?
#
loop_
_entity_poly.entity_id
_entity_poly.type
_entity_poly.pdbx_seq_one_letter_code
_entity_poly.pdbx_strand_id
1 'polypeptide(L)'
;MERLVLFDIDCTLIDGHGAGGRAIMRAVKDVYGVEGELGDYSFHGRTDPGIVRDLADLWGAGDPEAIVGRYEGETQPWVVRDLAERLGAPDDVIDTLVDQCVARYVELIADEVGKVRIEVLPGVRELVTALAADRRVLLGLLTGNVAEGARIKLAPTGLSSLFQVAAYGSDSALRAELPPVAVARAEKLTGRRFAGKEIVVIGDTPSDIECGAGLGVKAIAVATGRHSLDELAAHKPDYIFADMSDWRAVYEAILA
;
A
#
# COMPACT_ATOMS: atom_id res chain seq x y z
N MET A 1 18.76 -18.37 1.30
CA MET A 1 17.82 -17.33 1.77
C MET A 1 17.09 -17.86 2.99
N GLU A 2 16.93 -17.04 4.02
CA GLU A 2 16.34 -17.46 5.32
C GLU A 2 15.13 -16.62 5.68
N ARG A 3 15.00 -15.44 5.07
CA ARG A 3 13.92 -14.47 5.30
C ARG A 3 13.29 -14.05 3.98
N LEU A 4 11.96 -13.96 3.95
CA LEU A 4 11.18 -13.23 2.95
C LEU A 4 10.75 -11.92 3.58
N VAL A 5 11.22 -10.79 3.07
CA VAL A 5 10.93 -9.47 3.62
C VAL A 5 10.07 -8.70 2.63
N LEU A 6 8.86 -8.39 3.04
CA LEU A 6 7.81 -7.76 2.24
C LEU A 6 7.55 -6.35 2.74
N PHE A 7 7.72 -5.36 1.88
CA PHE A 7 7.49 -3.95 2.18
C PHE A 7 6.20 -3.46 1.55
N ASP A 8 5.41 -2.70 2.28
CA ASP A 8 4.45 -1.79 1.65
C ASP A 8 5.18 -0.62 0.98
N ILE A 9 4.46 0.16 0.19
CA ILE A 9 5.05 1.23 -0.65
C ILE A 9 4.76 2.61 -0.08
N ASP A 10 3.48 3.02 -0.07
CA ASP A 10 3.08 4.38 0.30
C ASP A 10 3.26 4.59 1.80
N CYS A 11 3.87 5.69 2.21
CA CYS A 11 4.19 5.99 3.61
C CYS A 11 5.09 4.94 4.31
N THR A 12 5.58 3.92 3.60
CA THR A 12 6.54 2.94 4.12
C THR A 12 7.89 3.07 3.41
N LEU A 13 7.93 2.94 2.10
CA LEU A 13 9.14 3.14 1.29
C LEU A 13 9.26 4.58 0.78
N ILE A 14 8.14 5.19 0.40
CA ILE A 14 8.09 6.49 -0.26
C ILE A 14 6.96 7.36 0.28
N ASP A 15 7.16 8.69 0.18
CA ASP A 15 6.07 9.65 0.17
C ASP A 15 5.82 10.10 -1.27
N GLY A 16 4.62 9.80 -1.76
CA GLY A 16 4.12 10.20 -3.07
C GLY A 16 3.29 11.48 -3.04
N HIS A 17 3.24 12.19 -1.89
CA HIS A 17 2.50 13.46 -1.70
C HIS A 17 1.07 13.39 -2.25
N GLY A 18 0.38 12.27 -2.02
CA GLY A 18 -1.01 12.06 -2.42
C GLY A 18 -1.25 11.85 -3.93
N ALA A 19 -0.20 11.64 -4.73
CA ALA A 19 -0.36 11.42 -6.18
C ALA A 19 -1.28 10.24 -6.50
N GLY A 20 -1.19 9.14 -5.74
CA GLY A 20 -2.06 7.97 -5.87
C GLY A 20 -3.52 8.32 -5.67
N GLY A 21 -3.84 9.00 -4.59
CA GLY A 21 -5.19 9.42 -4.27
C GLY A 21 -5.78 10.35 -5.33
N ARG A 22 -5.02 11.37 -5.78
CA ARG A 22 -5.48 12.27 -6.87
C ARG A 22 -5.80 11.50 -8.15
N ALA A 23 -4.95 10.52 -8.51
CA ALA A 23 -5.17 9.72 -9.70
C ALA A 23 -6.45 8.86 -9.61
N ILE A 24 -6.68 8.20 -8.45
CA ILE A 24 -7.92 7.44 -8.20
C ILE A 24 -9.14 8.34 -8.30
N MET A 25 -9.09 9.51 -7.68
CA MET A 25 -10.19 10.46 -7.71
C MET A 25 -10.57 10.91 -9.10
N ARG A 26 -9.57 11.24 -9.90
CA ARG A 26 -9.81 11.61 -11.30
C ARG A 26 -10.37 10.43 -12.09
N ALA A 27 -9.87 9.22 -11.85
CA ALA A 27 -10.39 8.02 -12.51
C ALA A 27 -11.87 7.76 -12.15
N VAL A 28 -12.22 7.86 -10.86
CA VAL A 28 -13.60 7.71 -10.38
C VAL A 28 -14.49 8.78 -11.03
N LYS A 29 -14.06 10.04 -11.06
CA LYS A 29 -14.81 11.11 -11.73
C LYS A 29 -15.04 10.81 -13.22
N ASP A 30 -13.98 10.38 -13.92
CA ASP A 30 -14.05 10.13 -15.36
C ASP A 30 -14.95 8.94 -15.71
N VAL A 31 -14.97 7.89 -14.87
CA VAL A 31 -15.71 6.65 -15.14
C VAL A 31 -17.14 6.69 -14.59
N TYR A 32 -17.34 7.23 -13.39
CA TYR A 32 -18.66 7.25 -12.75
C TYR A 32 -19.46 8.52 -13.02
N GLY A 33 -18.85 9.53 -13.69
CA GLY A 33 -19.53 10.78 -14.00
C GLY A 33 -19.93 11.58 -12.76
N VAL A 34 -19.25 11.40 -11.65
CA VAL A 34 -19.53 12.10 -10.40
C VAL A 34 -19.15 13.56 -10.57
N GLU A 35 -20.14 14.43 -10.71
CA GLU A 35 -19.97 15.88 -10.71
C GLU A 35 -19.92 16.37 -9.25
N GLY A 36 -18.73 16.40 -8.70
CA GLY A 36 -18.43 17.16 -7.49
C GLY A 36 -17.33 18.15 -7.83
N GLU A 37 -17.55 19.43 -7.64
CA GLU A 37 -16.44 20.37 -7.61
C GLU A 37 -15.57 20.01 -6.41
N LEU A 38 -14.36 19.54 -6.66
CA LEU A 38 -13.37 19.28 -5.62
C LEU A 38 -12.91 20.59 -4.96
N GLY A 39 -13.44 21.75 -5.39
CA GLY A 39 -13.06 23.06 -4.88
C GLY A 39 -11.53 23.23 -4.84
N ASP A 40 -11.04 24.08 -3.93
CA ASP A 40 -9.61 24.25 -3.64
C ASP A 40 -9.04 23.10 -2.78
N TYR A 41 -9.48 21.85 -3.00
CA TYR A 41 -9.08 20.70 -2.22
C TYR A 41 -7.60 20.40 -2.41
N SER A 42 -6.82 20.64 -1.36
CA SER A 42 -5.39 20.34 -1.35
C SER A 42 -5.13 18.91 -0.91
N PHE A 43 -4.62 18.11 -1.81
CA PHE A 43 -4.19 16.72 -1.53
C PHE A 43 -2.82 16.64 -0.82
N HIS A 44 -2.17 17.78 -0.54
CA HIS A 44 -0.86 17.80 0.12
C HIS A 44 -0.92 17.16 1.51
N GLY A 45 -0.14 16.11 1.70
CA GLY A 45 0.00 15.43 2.99
C GLY A 45 -1.20 14.56 3.39
N ARG A 46 -2.11 14.23 2.46
CA ARG A 46 -3.26 13.36 2.73
C ARG A 46 -3.08 11.99 2.11
N THR A 47 -3.42 10.98 2.89
CA THR A 47 -3.45 9.57 2.47
C THR A 47 -4.72 9.25 1.69
N ASP A 48 -4.73 8.13 0.96
CA ASP A 48 -5.94 7.64 0.25
C ASP A 48 -7.20 7.65 1.15
N PRO A 49 -7.14 7.29 2.45
CA PRO A 49 -8.25 7.44 3.37
C PRO A 49 -8.72 8.88 3.62
N GLY A 50 -7.82 9.86 3.62
CA GLY A 50 -8.20 11.28 3.74
C GLY A 50 -8.98 11.78 2.53
N ILE A 51 -8.66 11.24 1.36
CA ILE A 51 -9.35 11.53 0.10
C ILE A 51 -10.76 10.94 0.13
N VAL A 52 -10.88 9.70 0.58
CA VAL A 52 -12.19 9.03 0.71
C VAL A 52 -13.11 9.75 1.70
N ARG A 53 -12.55 10.28 2.82
CA ARG A 53 -13.32 11.10 3.78
C ARG A 53 -13.98 12.29 3.08
N ASP A 54 -13.19 13.04 2.37
CA ASP A 54 -13.67 14.28 1.78
C ASP A 54 -14.65 14.01 0.62
N LEU A 55 -14.53 12.85 -0.02
CA LEU A 55 -15.52 12.39 -0.99
C LEU A 55 -16.83 11.99 -0.34
N ALA A 56 -16.77 11.30 0.78
CA ALA A 56 -17.95 10.93 1.54
C ALA A 56 -18.71 12.18 2.00
N ASP A 57 -17.99 13.22 2.48
CA ASP A 57 -18.58 14.51 2.84
C ASP A 57 -19.16 15.21 1.62
N LEU A 58 -18.44 15.22 0.50
CA LEU A 58 -18.88 15.88 -0.73
C LEU A 58 -20.14 15.24 -1.33
N TRP A 59 -20.28 13.91 -1.17
CA TRP A 59 -21.38 13.14 -1.76
C TRP A 59 -22.48 12.76 -0.76
N GLY A 60 -22.39 13.22 0.50
CA GLY A 60 -23.39 12.96 1.53
C GLY A 60 -23.51 11.48 1.93
N ALA A 61 -22.43 10.71 1.83
CA ALA A 61 -22.41 9.26 1.99
C ALA A 61 -22.38 8.76 3.46
N GLY A 62 -22.60 9.63 4.46
CA GLY A 62 -22.66 9.27 5.88
C GLY A 62 -21.45 9.75 6.70
N ASP A 63 -21.20 9.12 7.87
CA ASP A 63 -20.14 9.54 8.77
C ASP A 63 -18.74 9.37 8.13
N PRO A 64 -18.01 10.48 7.90
CA PRO A 64 -16.69 10.46 7.25
C PRO A 64 -15.67 9.60 7.98
N GLU A 65 -15.68 9.61 9.31
CA GLU A 65 -14.71 8.85 10.13
C GLU A 65 -14.90 7.33 9.97
N ALA A 66 -16.16 6.88 9.94
CA ALA A 66 -16.48 5.47 9.71
C ALA A 66 -16.06 5.02 8.30
N ILE A 67 -16.10 5.92 7.32
CA ILE A 67 -15.72 5.64 5.93
C ILE A 67 -14.19 5.57 5.81
N VAL A 68 -13.47 6.53 6.40
CA VAL A 68 -12.00 6.55 6.36
C VAL A 68 -11.38 5.30 6.98
N GLY A 69 -11.84 4.91 8.18
CA GLY A 69 -11.35 3.69 8.83
C GLY A 69 -11.59 2.42 8.00
N ARG A 70 -12.57 2.42 7.11
CA ARG A 70 -12.92 1.30 6.25
C ARG A 70 -11.94 1.08 5.10
N TYR A 71 -11.33 2.15 4.56
CA TYR A 71 -10.44 2.05 3.39
C TYR A 71 -8.97 1.95 3.75
N GLU A 72 -8.67 2.06 5.03
CA GLU A 72 -7.30 2.04 5.48
C GLU A 72 -6.66 0.68 5.29
N GLY A 73 -5.54 0.66 4.57
CA GLY A 73 -4.82 -0.56 4.22
C GLY A 73 -5.54 -1.48 3.23
N GLU A 74 -6.65 -1.04 2.63
CA GLU A 74 -7.35 -1.81 1.61
C GLU A 74 -6.67 -1.69 0.23
N THR A 75 -7.00 -2.61 -0.67
CA THR A 75 -6.45 -2.59 -2.04
C THR A 75 -7.20 -1.59 -2.90
N GLN A 76 -6.53 -0.99 -3.88
CA GLN A 76 -7.16 -0.04 -4.80
C GLN A 76 -8.41 -0.59 -5.51
N PRO A 77 -8.43 -1.82 -6.06
CA PRO A 77 -9.64 -2.39 -6.65
C PRO A 77 -10.80 -2.52 -5.66
N TRP A 78 -10.51 -2.82 -4.39
CA TRP A 78 -11.55 -2.90 -3.36
C TRP A 78 -12.16 -1.52 -3.07
N VAL A 79 -11.32 -0.48 -2.95
CA VAL A 79 -11.78 0.92 -2.75
C VAL A 79 -12.69 1.35 -3.90
N VAL A 80 -12.29 1.07 -5.14
CA VAL A 80 -13.09 1.41 -6.33
C VAL A 80 -14.42 0.67 -6.35
N ARG A 81 -14.44 -0.62 -5.96
CA ARG A 81 -15.66 -1.41 -5.87
C ARG A 81 -16.63 -0.85 -4.85
N ASP A 82 -16.20 -0.59 -3.61
CA ASP A 82 -17.07 -0.06 -2.55
C ASP A 82 -17.61 1.33 -2.93
N LEU A 83 -16.82 2.16 -3.61
CA LEU A 83 -17.29 3.43 -4.16
C LEU A 83 -18.38 3.23 -5.22
N ALA A 84 -18.23 2.26 -6.14
CA ALA A 84 -19.22 1.96 -7.16
C ALA A 84 -20.56 1.52 -6.55
N GLU A 85 -20.51 0.63 -5.56
CA GLU A 85 -21.69 0.17 -4.82
C GLU A 85 -22.43 1.33 -4.13
N ARG A 86 -21.69 2.24 -3.48
CA ARG A 86 -22.26 3.42 -2.79
C ARG A 86 -22.86 4.44 -3.75
N LEU A 87 -22.30 4.57 -4.93
CA LEU A 87 -22.84 5.41 -5.99
C LEU A 87 -24.06 4.79 -6.67
N GLY A 88 -24.51 3.59 -6.21
CA GLY A 88 -25.69 2.91 -6.71
C GLY A 88 -25.50 2.27 -8.09
N ALA A 89 -24.27 1.92 -8.44
CA ALA A 89 -24.00 1.16 -9.65
C ALA A 89 -24.71 -0.21 -9.56
N PRO A 90 -25.33 -0.69 -10.66
CA PRO A 90 -25.93 -2.02 -10.69
C PRO A 90 -24.88 -3.12 -10.51
N ASP A 91 -25.20 -4.17 -9.75
CA ASP A 91 -24.28 -5.25 -9.40
C ASP A 91 -23.65 -5.93 -10.62
N ASP A 92 -24.41 -6.06 -11.70
CA ASP A 92 -23.98 -6.73 -12.95
C ASP A 92 -22.94 -5.92 -13.75
N VAL A 93 -22.74 -4.63 -13.41
CA VAL A 93 -21.77 -3.76 -14.08
C VAL A 93 -20.60 -3.34 -13.18
N ILE A 94 -20.66 -3.62 -11.87
CA ILE A 94 -19.64 -3.18 -10.91
C ILE A 94 -18.24 -3.64 -11.32
N ASP A 95 -18.06 -4.91 -11.67
CA ASP A 95 -16.75 -5.44 -12.09
C ASP A 95 -16.20 -4.70 -13.31
N THR A 96 -17.07 -4.43 -14.30
CA THR A 96 -16.67 -3.67 -15.49
C THR A 96 -16.27 -2.24 -15.15
N LEU A 97 -16.99 -1.59 -14.24
CA LEU A 97 -16.68 -0.22 -13.80
C LEU A 97 -15.38 -0.18 -12.98
N VAL A 98 -15.14 -1.19 -12.14
CA VAL A 98 -13.88 -1.35 -11.38
C VAL A 98 -12.71 -1.46 -12.35
N ASP A 99 -12.80 -2.34 -13.35
CA ASP A 99 -11.75 -2.53 -14.36
C ASP A 99 -11.48 -1.25 -15.15
N GLN A 100 -12.52 -0.55 -15.58
CA GLN A 100 -12.40 0.73 -16.28
C GLN A 100 -11.74 1.81 -15.41
N CYS A 101 -12.14 1.89 -14.13
CA CYS A 101 -11.57 2.86 -13.20
C CYS A 101 -10.11 2.56 -12.90
N VAL A 102 -9.74 1.29 -12.69
CA VAL A 102 -8.34 0.86 -12.50
C VAL A 102 -7.51 1.16 -13.75
N ALA A 103 -8.02 0.87 -14.94
CA ALA A 103 -7.33 1.20 -16.19
C ALA A 103 -7.12 2.72 -16.31
N ARG A 104 -8.15 3.52 -16.03
CA ARG A 104 -8.07 4.97 -16.03
C ARG A 104 -7.11 5.52 -14.97
N TYR A 105 -7.12 4.93 -13.78
CA TYR A 105 -6.14 5.26 -12.75
C TYR A 105 -4.70 5.05 -13.23
N VAL A 106 -4.41 3.94 -13.90
CA VAL A 106 -3.06 3.63 -14.42
C VAL A 106 -2.59 4.69 -15.44
N GLU A 107 -3.50 5.19 -16.28
CA GLU A 107 -3.17 6.29 -17.20
C GLU A 107 -2.87 7.60 -16.45
N LEU A 108 -3.63 7.90 -15.41
CA LEU A 108 -3.54 9.16 -14.67
C LEU A 108 -2.39 9.21 -13.67
N ILE A 109 -2.00 8.06 -13.08
CA ILE A 109 -0.97 8.04 -12.04
C ILE A 109 0.40 8.49 -12.56
N ALA A 110 0.72 8.21 -13.82
CA ALA A 110 1.97 8.66 -14.43
C ALA A 110 2.03 10.19 -14.51
N ASP A 111 0.92 10.84 -14.86
CA ASP A 111 0.78 12.29 -14.89
C ASP A 111 0.89 12.89 -13.47
N GLU A 112 0.20 12.32 -12.48
CA GLU A 112 0.25 12.80 -11.10
C GLU A 112 1.63 12.62 -10.44
N VAL A 113 2.31 11.50 -10.69
CA VAL A 113 3.69 11.27 -10.23
C VAL A 113 4.65 12.26 -10.89
N GLY A 114 4.42 12.61 -12.17
CA GLY A 114 5.22 13.62 -12.88
C GLY A 114 5.10 15.05 -12.32
N LYS A 115 4.05 15.36 -11.54
CA LYS A 115 3.81 16.68 -10.93
C LYS A 115 4.44 16.85 -9.55
N VAL A 116 4.88 15.76 -8.93
CA VAL A 116 5.43 15.77 -7.57
C VAL A 116 6.83 15.18 -7.55
N ARG A 117 7.59 15.48 -6.51
CA ARG A 117 8.85 14.78 -6.26
C ARG A 117 8.55 13.59 -5.34
N ILE A 118 8.69 12.37 -5.86
CA ILE A 118 8.60 11.18 -5.01
C ILE A 118 9.80 11.17 -4.06
N GLU A 119 9.53 11.14 -2.77
CA GLU A 119 10.56 11.12 -1.72
C GLU A 119 10.74 9.72 -1.17
N VAL A 120 11.96 9.22 -1.15
CA VAL A 120 12.30 7.99 -0.43
C VAL A 120 12.41 8.33 1.04
N LEU A 121 11.67 7.61 1.88
CA LEU A 121 11.62 7.91 3.31
C LEU A 121 12.96 7.67 4.01
N PRO A 122 13.20 8.33 5.18
CA PRO A 122 14.48 8.25 5.87
C PRO A 122 14.92 6.82 6.18
N GLY A 123 16.18 6.48 5.89
CA GLY A 123 16.80 5.17 6.14
C GLY A 123 16.37 4.04 5.20
N VAL A 124 15.34 4.23 4.39
CA VAL A 124 14.82 3.19 3.46
C VAL A 124 15.88 2.75 2.46
N ARG A 125 16.57 3.71 1.83
CA ARG A 125 17.57 3.39 0.81
C ARG A 125 18.70 2.55 1.36
N GLU A 126 19.21 2.91 2.52
CA GLU A 126 20.28 2.20 3.23
C GLU A 126 19.81 0.79 3.63
N LEU A 127 18.63 0.67 4.22
CA LEU A 127 18.06 -0.60 4.66
C LEU A 127 17.84 -1.55 3.47
N VAL A 128 17.12 -1.10 2.44
CA VAL A 128 16.78 -1.94 1.28
C VAL A 128 18.04 -2.35 0.52
N THR A 129 19.05 -1.46 0.40
CA THR A 129 20.33 -1.79 -0.22
C THR A 129 21.11 -2.83 0.58
N ALA A 130 21.14 -2.69 1.91
CA ALA A 130 21.81 -3.66 2.79
C ALA A 130 21.13 -5.03 2.74
N LEU A 131 19.79 -5.06 2.80
CA LEU A 131 19.01 -6.29 2.69
C LEU A 131 19.18 -6.96 1.31
N ALA A 132 19.20 -6.20 0.23
CA ALA A 132 19.40 -6.74 -1.12
C ALA A 132 20.80 -7.37 -1.30
N ALA A 133 21.81 -6.89 -0.57
CA ALA A 133 23.16 -7.46 -0.56
C ALA A 133 23.28 -8.71 0.32
N ASP A 134 22.34 -8.96 1.22
CA ASP A 134 22.35 -10.11 2.12
C ASP A 134 21.75 -11.35 1.46
N ARG A 135 22.58 -12.37 1.24
CA ARG A 135 22.16 -13.66 0.64
C ARG A 135 21.11 -14.42 1.45
N ARG A 136 20.89 -14.06 2.71
CA ARG A 136 19.87 -14.65 3.58
C ARG A 136 18.48 -14.10 3.30
N VAL A 137 18.37 -12.96 2.61
CA VAL A 137 17.13 -12.21 2.42
C VAL A 137 16.64 -12.30 0.98
N LEU A 138 15.35 -12.50 0.82
CA LEU A 138 14.61 -12.24 -0.41
C LEU A 138 13.72 -11.02 -0.19
N LEU A 139 13.93 -9.96 -0.98
CA LEU A 139 13.13 -8.76 -0.91
C LEU A 139 11.90 -8.84 -1.80
N GLY A 140 10.76 -8.39 -1.29
CA GLY A 140 9.52 -8.29 -2.02
C GLY A 140 8.68 -7.09 -1.63
N LEU A 141 7.61 -6.87 -2.38
CA LEU A 141 6.59 -5.85 -2.12
C LEU A 141 5.30 -6.53 -1.69
N LEU A 142 4.58 -5.88 -0.79
CA LEU A 142 3.22 -6.25 -0.37
C LEU A 142 2.39 -4.97 -0.27
N THR A 143 1.59 -4.68 -1.28
CA THR A 143 0.95 -3.37 -1.37
C THR A 143 -0.48 -3.45 -1.92
N GLY A 144 -1.35 -2.57 -1.42
CA GLY A 144 -2.70 -2.37 -1.97
C GLY A 144 -2.71 -1.74 -3.37
N ASN A 145 -1.59 -1.19 -3.83
CA ASN A 145 -1.48 -0.64 -5.18
C ASN A 145 -1.67 -1.73 -6.24
N VAL A 146 -2.29 -1.40 -7.36
CA VAL A 146 -2.21 -2.25 -8.55
C VAL A 146 -0.77 -2.27 -9.09
N ALA A 147 -0.39 -3.39 -9.72
CA ALA A 147 1.01 -3.65 -10.12
C ALA A 147 1.63 -2.50 -10.94
N GLU A 148 0.90 -1.98 -11.93
CA GLU A 148 1.40 -0.90 -12.78
C GLU A 148 1.50 0.43 -12.02
N GLY A 149 0.54 0.72 -11.12
CA GLY A 149 0.60 1.90 -10.23
C GLY A 149 1.83 1.86 -9.31
N ALA A 150 2.11 0.71 -8.70
CA ALA A 150 3.31 0.49 -7.89
C ALA A 150 4.60 0.71 -8.69
N ARG A 151 4.65 0.17 -9.92
CA ARG A 151 5.78 0.34 -10.83
C ARG A 151 6.03 1.82 -11.16
N ILE A 152 4.98 2.56 -11.48
CA ILE A 152 5.07 3.99 -11.82
C ILE A 152 5.55 4.79 -10.61
N LYS A 153 5.00 4.57 -9.42
CA LYS A 153 5.39 5.26 -8.19
C LYS A 153 6.84 5.00 -7.80
N LEU A 154 7.32 3.76 -7.93
CA LEU A 154 8.69 3.40 -7.54
C LEU A 154 9.75 3.74 -8.61
N ALA A 155 9.37 3.92 -9.88
CA ALA A 155 10.32 4.16 -10.97
C ALA A 155 11.30 5.33 -10.70
N PRO A 156 10.86 6.51 -10.19
CA PRO A 156 11.76 7.63 -9.93
C PRO A 156 12.79 7.37 -8.82
N THR A 157 12.55 6.37 -7.96
CA THR A 157 13.39 6.10 -6.78
C THR A 157 14.64 5.28 -7.09
N GLY A 158 14.61 4.50 -8.17
CA GLY A 158 15.64 3.52 -8.52
C GLY A 158 15.64 2.27 -7.63
N LEU A 159 14.64 2.09 -6.75
CA LEU A 159 14.56 0.94 -5.83
C LEU A 159 13.89 -0.30 -6.44
N SER A 160 13.11 -0.14 -7.51
CA SER A 160 12.27 -1.20 -8.08
C SER A 160 13.02 -2.50 -8.37
N SER A 161 14.26 -2.40 -8.87
CA SER A 161 15.08 -3.57 -9.23
C SER A 161 15.57 -4.40 -8.04
N LEU A 162 15.44 -3.90 -6.83
CA LEU A 162 15.86 -4.60 -5.61
C LEU A 162 14.81 -5.60 -5.11
N PHE A 163 13.55 -5.43 -5.52
CA PHE A 163 12.44 -6.31 -5.14
C PHE A 163 12.23 -7.39 -6.20
N GLN A 164 12.35 -8.65 -5.79
CA GLN A 164 12.35 -9.81 -6.68
C GLN A 164 11.00 -10.50 -6.77
N VAL A 165 10.15 -10.29 -5.77
CA VAL A 165 8.77 -10.80 -5.70
C VAL A 165 7.84 -9.68 -5.25
N ALA A 166 6.55 -9.82 -5.57
CA ALA A 166 5.57 -8.86 -5.09
C ALA A 166 4.18 -9.49 -5.03
N ALA A 167 3.32 -8.94 -4.17
CA ALA A 167 1.87 -9.09 -4.24
C ALA A 167 1.24 -7.70 -4.25
N TYR A 168 0.26 -7.51 -5.10
CA TYR A 168 -0.34 -6.22 -5.43
C TYR A 168 -1.85 -6.25 -5.21
N GLY A 169 -2.48 -5.11 -5.06
CA GLY A 169 -3.93 -5.00 -5.05
C GLY A 169 -4.63 -5.57 -6.30
N SER A 170 -3.91 -5.69 -7.41
CA SER A 170 -4.41 -6.39 -8.60
C SER A 170 -4.43 -7.93 -8.46
N ASP A 171 -3.83 -8.50 -7.43
CA ASP A 171 -3.86 -9.95 -7.17
C ASP A 171 -5.08 -10.35 -6.33
N SER A 172 -5.51 -9.49 -5.42
CA SER A 172 -6.75 -9.66 -4.64
C SER A 172 -7.27 -8.33 -4.15
N ALA A 173 -8.60 -8.21 -4.08
CA ALA A 173 -9.28 -7.11 -3.43
C ALA A 173 -9.10 -7.13 -1.90
N LEU A 174 -8.83 -8.29 -1.30
CA LEU A 174 -8.64 -8.47 0.13
C LEU A 174 -7.15 -8.45 0.49
N ARG A 175 -6.73 -7.48 1.31
CA ARG A 175 -5.32 -7.35 1.71
C ARG A 175 -4.77 -8.59 2.42
N ALA A 176 -5.59 -9.28 3.21
CA ALA A 176 -5.20 -10.50 3.91
C ALA A 176 -4.84 -11.68 2.97
N GLU A 177 -5.24 -11.62 1.71
CA GLU A 177 -4.91 -12.63 0.68
C GLU A 177 -3.58 -12.35 -0.04
N LEU A 178 -3.01 -11.14 0.14
CA LEU A 178 -1.76 -10.77 -0.53
C LEU A 178 -0.53 -11.51 0.03
N PRO A 179 -0.34 -11.70 1.36
CA PRO A 179 0.81 -12.43 1.89
C PRO A 179 0.93 -13.86 1.35
N PRO A 180 -0.14 -14.70 1.27
CA PRO A 180 -0.07 -16.01 0.63
C PRO A 180 0.40 -15.95 -0.82
N VAL A 181 -0.03 -14.96 -1.60
CA VAL A 181 0.40 -14.76 -2.99
C VAL A 181 1.89 -14.45 -3.07
N ALA A 182 2.39 -13.52 -2.24
CA ALA A 182 3.82 -13.19 -2.18
C ALA A 182 4.67 -14.42 -1.81
N VAL A 183 4.23 -15.20 -0.81
CA VAL A 183 4.90 -16.44 -0.36
C VAL A 183 4.96 -17.46 -1.50
N ALA A 184 3.85 -17.72 -2.17
CA ALA A 184 3.81 -18.66 -3.28
C ALA A 184 4.75 -18.25 -4.43
N ARG A 185 4.85 -16.95 -4.73
CA ARG A 185 5.80 -16.41 -5.72
C ARG A 185 7.25 -16.57 -5.27
N ALA A 186 7.52 -16.32 -3.99
CA ALA A 186 8.84 -16.49 -3.39
C ALA A 186 9.29 -17.97 -3.42
N GLU A 187 8.40 -18.89 -3.06
CA GLU A 187 8.65 -20.33 -3.13
C GLU A 187 8.92 -20.80 -4.57
N LYS A 188 8.14 -20.33 -5.53
CA LYS A 188 8.34 -20.63 -6.95
C LYS A 188 9.70 -20.12 -7.46
N LEU A 189 10.12 -18.93 -7.02
CA LEU A 189 11.37 -18.31 -7.44
C LEU A 189 12.60 -19.03 -6.86
N THR A 190 12.52 -19.42 -5.57
CA THR A 190 13.69 -19.89 -4.82
C THR A 190 13.73 -21.40 -4.63
N GLY A 191 12.62 -22.11 -4.86
CA GLY A 191 12.45 -23.52 -4.53
C GLY A 191 12.36 -23.80 -3.02
N ARG A 192 12.32 -22.76 -2.18
CA ARG A 192 12.29 -22.85 -0.71
C ARG A 192 10.94 -22.44 -0.15
N ARG A 193 10.45 -23.17 0.85
CA ARG A 193 9.27 -22.78 1.65
C ARG A 193 9.66 -21.73 2.70
N PHE A 194 8.77 -20.74 2.87
CA PHE A 194 8.84 -19.75 3.92
C PHE A 194 7.63 -19.90 4.84
N ALA A 195 7.82 -19.83 6.15
CA ALA A 195 6.75 -20.01 7.13
C ALA A 195 6.98 -19.19 8.40
N GLY A 196 5.89 -18.78 9.02
CA GLY A 196 5.92 -18.08 10.32
C GLY A 196 6.81 -16.84 10.28
N LYS A 197 7.67 -16.70 11.29
CA LYS A 197 8.56 -15.53 11.45
C LYS A 197 9.72 -15.46 10.43
N GLU A 198 9.84 -16.42 9.52
CA GLU A 198 10.71 -16.29 8.35
C GLU A 198 10.16 -15.29 7.33
N ILE A 199 8.87 -15.01 7.39
CA ILE A 199 8.19 -14.00 6.59
C ILE A 199 8.07 -12.74 7.43
N VAL A 200 8.55 -11.62 6.92
CA VAL A 200 8.51 -10.31 7.57
C VAL A 200 7.66 -9.38 6.72
N VAL A 201 6.68 -8.74 7.32
CA VAL A 201 5.89 -7.68 6.69
C VAL A 201 6.22 -6.35 7.36
N ILE A 202 6.49 -5.33 6.57
CA ILE A 202 6.84 -3.98 7.05
C ILE A 202 5.88 -2.98 6.42
N GLY A 203 5.17 -2.22 7.25
CA GLY A 203 4.21 -1.22 6.80
C GLY A 203 3.86 -0.22 7.88
N ASP A 204 3.04 0.78 7.53
CA ASP A 204 2.69 1.92 8.38
C ASP A 204 1.23 1.88 8.87
N THR A 205 0.48 0.83 8.55
CA THR A 205 -0.94 0.72 8.90
C THR A 205 -1.25 -0.50 9.78
N PRO A 206 -2.37 -0.49 10.54
CA PRO A 206 -2.91 -1.67 11.19
C PRO A 206 -3.07 -2.87 10.25
N SER A 207 -3.54 -2.64 9.02
CA SER A 207 -3.71 -3.69 8.02
C SER A 207 -2.41 -4.37 7.62
N ASP A 208 -1.27 -3.66 7.64
CA ASP A 208 0.05 -4.26 7.42
C ASP A 208 0.45 -5.20 8.54
N ILE A 209 0.12 -4.81 9.78
CA ILE A 209 0.40 -5.62 10.96
C ILE A 209 -0.44 -6.91 10.94
N GLU A 210 -1.70 -6.81 10.54
CA GLU A 210 -2.69 -7.88 10.65
C GLU A 210 -2.77 -8.80 9.44
N CYS A 211 -2.44 -8.31 8.22
CA CYS A 211 -2.64 -9.06 6.99
C CYS A 211 -1.93 -10.42 6.94
N GLY A 212 -0.81 -10.54 7.63
CA GLY A 212 -0.03 -11.78 7.72
C GLY A 212 -0.34 -12.67 8.92
N ALA A 213 -1.31 -12.31 9.77
CA ALA A 213 -1.60 -13.03 11.03
C ALA A 213 -1.89 -14.52 10.81
N GLY A 214 -2.64 -14.87 9.76
CA GLY A 214 -2.95 -16.26 9.40
C GLY A 214 -1.74 -17.11 9.04
N LEU A 215 -0.63 -16.50 8.67
CA LEU A 215 0.65 -17.16 8.36
C LEU A 215 1.66 -17.10 9.52
N GLY A 216 1.32 -16.40 10.61
CA GLY A 216 2.21 -16.19 11.76
C GLY A 216 3.46 -15.38 11.42
N VAL A 217 3.37 -14.43 10.49
CA VAL A 217 4.49 -13.61 10.04
C VAL A 217 5.05 -12.73 11.17
N LYS A 218 6.25 -12.21 10.97
CA LYS A 218 6.80 -11.12 11.78
C LYS A 218 6.28 -9.80 11.21
N ALA A 219 5.54 -9.04 12.02
CA ALA A 219 5.06 -7.72 11.66
C ALA A 219 5.99 -6.65 12.25
N ILE A 220 6.49 -5.76 11.40
CA ILE A 220 7.27 -4.58 11.79
C ILE A 220 6.49 -3.34 11.36
N ALA A 221 6.09 -2.54 12.33
CA ALA A 221 5.37 -1.30 12.08
C ALA A 221 6.33 -0.10 12.02
N VAL A 222 6.07 0.84 11.11
CA VAL A 222 6.76 2.13 11.02
C VAL A 222 5.73 3.25 11.07
N ALA A 223 5.90 4.22 12.00
CA ALA A 223 4.94 5.31 12.18
C ALA A 223 5.23 6.48 11.21
N THR A 224 5.42 6.16 9.95
CA THR A 224 5.74 7.14 8.88
C THR A 224 4.52 7.58 8.08
N GLY A 225 3.37 6.94 8.30
CA GLY A 225 2.08 7.33 7.75
C GLY A 225 1.26 8.17 8.73
N ARG A 226 -0.05 7.98 8.69
CA ARG A 226 -0.98 8.75 9.55
C ARG A 226 -1.11 8.22 10.98
N HIS A 227 -0.75 6.95 11.21
CA HIS A 227 -0.86 6.34 12.53
C HIS A 227 0.32 6.68 13.42
N SER A 228 -0.01 7.04 14.66
CA SER A 228 0.97 7.23 15.72
C SER A 228 1.57 5.90 16.19
N LEU A 229 2.70 5.99 16.89
CA LEU A 229 3.31 4.82 17.55
C LEU A 229 2.32 4.09 18.48
N ASP A 230 1.52 4.84 19.24
CA ASP A 230 0.57 4.26 20.21
C ASP A 230 -0.59 3.54 19.50
N GLU A 231 -1.11 4.10 18.42
CA GLU A 231 -2.14 3.45 17.61
C GLU A 231 -1.63 2.16 17.00
N LEU A 232 -0.46 2.17 16.35
CA LEU A 232 0.14 0.96 15.78
C LEU A 232 0.50 -0.08 16.86
N ALA A 233 0.97 0.35 18.04
CA ALA A 233 1.29 -0.55 19.15
C ALA A 233 0.06 -1.32 19.68
N ALA A 234 -1.14 -0.74 19.57
CA ALA A 234 -2.38 -1.40 19.96
C ALA A 234 -2.64 -2.69 19.14
N HIS A 235 -2.13 -2.78 17.91
CA HIS A 235 -2.20 -3.94 17.02
C HIS A 235 -1.10 -4.97 17.24
N LYS A 236 -0.21 -4.74 18.24
CA LYS A 236 0.81 -5.68 18.72
C LYS A 236 1.76 -6.19 17.63
N PRO A 237 2.41 -5.31 16.87
CA PRO A 237 3.49 -5.73 15.97
C PRO A 237 4.64 -6.37 16.77
N ASP A 238 5.46 -7.21 16.12
CA ASP A 238 6.67 -7.76 16.77
C ASP A 238 7.70 -6.67 17.08
N TYR A 239 7.79 -5.66 16.21
CA TYR A 239 8.63 -4.46 16.38
C TYR A 239 7.91 -3.22 15.86
N ILE A 240 8.25 -2.07 16.43
CA ILE A 240 7.71 -0.79 16.03
C ILE A 240 8.80 0.27 16.04
N PHE A 241 8.85 1.11 15.01
CA PHE A 241 9.79 2.21 14.85
C PHE A 241 9.06 3.49 14.44
N ALA A 242 9.61 4.65 14.83
CA ALA A 242 9.08 5.93 14.39
C ALA A 242 9.28 6.13 12.87
N ASP A 243 10.45 5.73 12.38
CA ASP A 243 10.84 5.69 10.97
C ASP A 243 12.00 4.70 10.80
N MET A 244 12.61 4.65 9.61
CA MET A 244 13.74 3.78 9.32
C MET A 244 15.10 4.50 9.38
N SER A 245 15.21 5.70 10.01
CA SER A 245 16.47 6.45 10.10
C SER A 245 17.56 5.64 10.78
N ASP A 246 17.21 4.90 11.85
CA ASP A 246 18.08 3.86 12.40
C ASP A 246 17.89 2.54 11.64
N TRP A 247 18.24 2.55 10.37
CA TRP A 247 18.08 1.38 9.50
C TRP A 247 18.80 0.12 10.02
N ARG A 248 19.84 0.28 10.85
CA ARG A 248 20.55 -0.85 11.45
C ARG A 248 19.71 -1.57 12.49
N ALA A 249 19.02 -0.83 13.34
CA ALA A 249 18.09 -1.41 14.30
C ALA A 249 16.94 -2.14 13.60
N VAL A 250 16.41 -1.57 12.51
CA VAL A 250 15.39 -2.22 11.69
C VAL A 250 15.92 -3.48 11.02
N TYR A 251 17.14 -3.44 10.48
CA TYR A 251 17.82 -4.59 9.88
C TYR A 251 17.99 -5.74 10.88
N GLU A 252 18.44 -5.44 12.09
CA GLU A 252 18.57 -6.43 13.18
C GLU A 252 17.22 -7.04 13.56
N ALA A 253 16.16 -6.23 13.68
CA ALA A 253 14.79 -6.70 13.96
C ALA A 253 14.26 -7.64 12.85
N ILE A 254 14.58 -7.36 11.59
CA ILE A 254 14.23 -8.24 10.47
C ILE A 254 14.89 -9.61 10.61
N LEU A 255 16.15 -9.66 11.01
CA LEU A 255 16.93 -10.90 11.07
C LEU A 255 16.75 -11.67 12.39
N ALA A 256 16.34 -11.01 13.47
CA ALA A 256 16.01 -11.67 14.73
C ALA A 256 14.88 -12.70 14.57
#